data_a4560d7fde00b3cf2cd3456699862b29
#
_entry.id   a4560d7fde00b3cf2cd3456699862b29
#
_cell.length_a   1.000
_cell.length_b   1.000
_cell.length_c   1.000
_cell.angle_alpha   90.00
_cell.angle_beta   90.00
_cell.angle_gamma   90.00
#
_symmetry.space_group_name_H-M   'P 1'
#
loop_
_entity.id
_entity.type
_entity.pdbx_description
1 polymer ?
#
loop_
_entity_poly.entity_id
_entity_poly.type
_entity_poly.pdbx_seq_one_letter_code
_entity_poly.pdbx_strand_id
1 'polypeptide(L)'
;RTVDKYQWVFLGAHPLPIRDLIQNGKIEFHPWKRLYEYGQGLYDLNVNMIVAPLQDSTFNKAKSDLKYIEACALGLPIACQDLCTYENAPIKFRTGDEMINQIENTLKDRKRYKSLCKKASQYADTRWLEDDRNIDCYTELYQYGVGDPKRINLSRYN
;
A
#
# COMPACT_ATOMS: atom_id res chain seq x y z
N ARG A 1 -11.78 -15.70 -13.53
CA ARG A 1 -13.14 -15.20 -13.16
C ARG A 1 -13.22 -13.67 -13.11
N THR A 2 -12.14 -12.96 -12.75
CA THR A 2 -12.12 -11.49 -12.67
C THR A 2 -11.22 -10.84 -13.72
N VAL A 3 -10.34 -11.58 -14.37
CA VAL A 3 -9.43 -11.10 -15.41
C VAL A 3 -10.14 -10.66 -16.70
N ASP A 4 -11.36 -11.11 -16.90
CA ASP A 4 -12.20 -10.70 -18.05
C ASP A 4 -13.03 -9.44 -17.71
N LYS A 5 -13.07 -9.03 -16.44
CA LYS A 5 -13.88 -7.91 -15.94
C LYS A 5 -13.04 -6.68 -15.55
N TYR A 6 -11.83 -6.91 -15.07
CA TYR A 6 -10.90 -5.89 -14.62
C TYR A 6 -9.53 -6.12 -15.24
N GLN A 7 -8.85 -5.04 -15.58
CA GLN A 7 -7.43 -5.10 -15.90
C GLN A 7 -6.65 -5.20 -14.59
N TRP A 8 -5.96 -6.31 -14.41
CA TRP A 8 -5.07 -6.52 -13.27
C TRP A 8 -3.66 -6.11 -13.66
N VAL A 9 -3.02 -5.33 -12.78
CA VAL A 9 -1.65 -4.86 -12.96
C VAL A 9 -0.80 -5.33 -11.80
N PHE A 10 0.35 -5.92 -12.06
CA PHE A 10 1.35 -6.31 -11.06
C PHE A 10 2.63 -5.51 -11.27
N LEU A 11 3.14 -4.94 -10.18
CA LEU A 11 4.41 -4.22 -10.14
C LEU A 11 5.39 -4.95 -9.23
N GLY A 12 6.56 -5.31 -9.75
CA GLY A 12 7.66 -5.92 -9.03
C GLY A 12 7.70 -7.44 -9.14
N ALA A 13 6.87 -8.16 -8.42
CA ALA A 13 6.81 -9.62 -8.45
C ALA A 13 5.39 -10.12 -8.70
N HIS A 14 5.27 -11.32 -9.17
CA HIS A 14 4.00 -12.01 -9.36
C HIS A 14 4.07 -13.45 -8.86
N PRO A 15 2.96 -14.02 -8.35
CA PRO A 15 2.87 -15.43 -8.00
C PRO A 15 2.99 -16.32 -9.24
N LEU A 16 3.62 -17.50 -9.10
CA LEU A 16 3.76 -18.46 -10.20
C LEU A 16 2.44 -18.83 -10.89
N PRO A 17 1.31 -19.04 -10.17
CA PRO A 17 0.05 -19.43 -10.78
C PRO A 17 -0.55 -18.46 -11.81
N ILE A 18 -0.11 -17.18 -11.81
CA ILE A 18 -0.63 -16.21 -12.79
C ILE A 18 0.29 -15.98 -13.99
N ARG A 19 1.41 -16.73 -14.08
CA ARG A 19 2.38 -16.59 -15.19
C ARG A 19 1.71 -16.70 -16.56
N ASP A 20 0.87 -17.70 -16.75
CA ASP A 20 0.19 -17.95 -18.03
C ASP A 20 -0.78 -16.80 -18.37
N LEU A 21 -1.42 -16.21 -17.38
CA LEU A 21 -2.30 -15.05 -17.58
C LEU A 21 -1.50 -13.80 -18.02
N ILE A 22 -0.29 -13.62 -17.51
CA ILE A 22 0.63 -12.56 -17.93
C ILE A 22 1.10 -12.83 -19.37
N GLN A 23 1.56 -14.05 -19.67
CA GLN A 23 2.04 -14.41 -21.00
C GLN A 23 0.96 -14.26 -22.09
N ASN A 24 -0.31 -14.53 -21.75
CA ASN A 24 -1.44 -14.39 -22.65
C ASN A 24 -2.05 -12.96 -22.65
N GLY A 25 -1.39 -11.99 -22.02
CA GLY A 25 -1.83 -10.58 -22.02
C GLY A 25 -3.11 -10.30 -21.22
N LYS A 26 -3.58 -11.25 -20.40
CA LYS A 26 -4.77 -11.09 -19.54
C LYS A 26 -4.47 -10.31 -18.26
N ILE A 27 -3.21 -10.25 -17.87
CA ILE A 27 -2.69 -9.50 -16.70
C ILE A 27 -1.48 -8.70 -17.17
N GLU A 28 -1.46 -7.43 -16.84
CA GLU A 28 -0.34 -6.55 -17.09
C GLU A 28 0.72 -6.72 -16.00
N PHE A 29 1.99 -6.79 -16.40
CA PHE A 29 3.11 -6.97 -15.47
C PHE A 29 4.21 -5.97 -15.75
N HIS A 30 4.64 -5.28 -14.70
CA HIS A 30 5.79 -4.39 -14.70
C HIS A 30 6.87 -4.92 -13.76
N PRO A 31 8.13 -5.01 -14.20
CA PRO A 31 9.23 -5.47 -13.37
C PRO A 31 9.55 -4.49 -12.23
N TRP A 32 10.42 -4.91 -11.32
CA TRP A 32 10.93 -4.08 -10.24
C TRP A 32 11.51 -2.77 -10.78
N LYS A 33 11.12 -1.67 -10.15
CA LYS A 33 11.69 -0.34 -10.36
C LYS A 33 12.77 -0.07 -9.32
N ARG A 34 13.73 0.76 -9.67
CA ARG A 34 14.67 1.29 -8.68
C ARG A 34 13.93 2.18 -7.69
N LEU A 35 14.46 2.29 -6.46
CA LEU A 35 13.78 2.99 -5.36
C LEU A 35 13.36 4.42 -5.76
N TYR A 36 14.23 5.16 -6.43
CA TYR A 36 13.96 6.54 -6.86
C TYR A 36 12.97 6.66 -8.06
N GLU A 37 12.73 5.56 -8.78
CA GLU A 37 11.77 5.48 -9.88
C GLU A 37 10.42 4.88 -9.44
N TYR A 38 10.39 4.27 -8.25
CA TYR A 38 9.25 3.47 -7.81
C TYR A 38 7.98 4.30 -7.66
N GLY A 39 8.06 5.47 -7.01
CA GLY A 39 6.91 6.34 -6.80
C GLY A 39 6.30 6.82 -8.12
N GLN A 40 7.15 7.30 -9.05
CA GLN A 40 6.71 7.69 -10.38
C GLN A 40 6.16 6.49 -11.16
N GLY A 41 6.85 5.34 -11.10
CA GLY A 41 6.38 4.12 -11.75
C GLY A 41 5.03 3.63 -11.25
N LEU A 42 4.74 3.78 -9.95
CA LEU A 42 3.45 3.45 -9.38
C LEU A 42 2.35 4.43 -9.84
N TYR A 43 2.66 5.71 -9.91
CA TYR A 43 1.76 6.74 -10.45
C TYR A 43 1.42 6.49 -11.92
N ASP A 44 2.42 6.16 -12.75
CA ASP A 44 2.29 5.95 -14.18
C ASP A 44 1.42 4.73 -14.55
N LEU A 45 1.24 3.78 -13.63
CA LEU A 45 0.31 2.65 -13.83
C LEU A 45 -1.13 3.10 -14.01
N ASN A 46 -1.48 4.29 -13.58
CA ASN A 46 -2.81 4.90 -13.72
C ASN A 46 -3.96 3.97 -13.31
N VAL A 47 -3.78 3.25 -12.19
CA VAL A 47 -4.76 2.29 -11.68
C VAL A 47 -5.87 2.99 -10.91
N ASN A 48 -7.04 2.35 -10.82
CA ASN A 48 -8.17 2.90 -10.09
C ASN A 48 -8.19 2.47 -8.61
N MET A 49 -7.53 1.39 -8.26
CA MET A 49 -7.55 0.84 -6.90
C MET A 49 -6.33 -0.04 -6.69
N ILE A 50 -5.81 -0.05 -5.48
CA ILE A 50 -4.71 -0.93 -5.08
C ILE A 50 -5.27 -2.08 -4.23
N VAL A 51 -4.62 -3.25 -4.31
CA VAL A 51 -4.95 -4.42 -3.50
C VAL A 51 -3.68 -4.91 -2.81
N ALA A 52 -3.74 -5.09 -1.50
CA ALA A 52 -2.63 -5.56 -0.68
C ALA A 52 -2.97 -6.87 0.05
N PRO A 53 -2.93 -8.01 -0.66
CA PRO A 53 -3.09 -9.30 -0.03
C PRO A 53 -1.83 -9.67 0.74
N LEU A 54 -1.98 -10.14 1.97
CA LEU A 54 -0.90 -10.66 2.80
C LEU A 54 -1.32 -11.98 3.44
N GLN A 55 -0.40 -12.92 3.51
CA GLN A 55 -0.60 -14.14 4.28
C GLN A 55 -0.61 -13.79 5.78
N ASP A 56 -1.53 -14.39 6.56
CA ASP A 56 -1.51 -14.29 8.02
C ASP A 56 -0.28 -15.05 8.56
N SER A 57 0.74 -14.30 8.94
CA SER A 57 1.96 -14.80 9.54
C SER A 57 2.56 -13.76 10.48
N THR A 58 3.35 -14.21 11.45
CA THR A 58 4.06 -13.32 12.38
C THR A 58 4.91 -12.29 11.65
N PHE A 59 5.59 -12.69 10.57
CA PHE A 59 6.39 -11.80 9.74
C PHE A 59 5.54 -10.68 9.11
N ASN A 60 4.38 -11.01 8.53
CA ASN A 60 3.53 -10.02 7.89
C ASN A 60 2.82 -9.10 8.89
N LYS A 61 2.54 -9.61 10.11
CA LYS A 61 2.00 -8.79 11.22
C LYS A 61 3.00 -7.77 11.76
N ALA A 62 4.31 -8.04 11.58
CA ALA A 62 5.38 -7.13 12.00
C ALA A 62 5.78 -6.10 10.92
N LYS A 63 5.17 -6.14 9.72
CA LYS A 63 5.42 -5.16 8.66
C LYS A 63 4.73 -3.83 8.96
N SER A 64 5.27 -2.76 8.37
CA SER A 64 4.60 -1.46 8.31
C SER A 64 3.44 -1.48 7.32
N ASP A 65 2.55 -0.51 7.45
CA ASP A 65 1.42 -0.26 6.55
C ASP A 65 1.81 0.48 5.25
N LEU A 66 3.07 0.36 4.82
CA LEU A 66 3.64 1.11 3.70
C LEU A 66 2.76 1.06 2.43
N LYS A 67 2.20 -0.11 2.08
CA LYS A 67 1.31 -0.21 0.92
C LYS A 67 0.04 0.63 1.06
N TYR A 68 -0.45 0.80 2.28
CA TYR A 68 -1.58 1.70 2.56
C TYR A 68 -1.16 3.16 2.40
N ILE A 69 -0.01 3.55 2.92
CA ILE A 69 0.54 4.90 2.78
C ILE A 69 0.79 5.23 1.30
N GLU A 70 1.39 4.32 0.53
CA GLU A 70 1.63 4.50 -0.91
C GLU A 70 0.31 4.74 -1.69
N ALA A 71 -0.73 3.96 -1.42
CA ALA A 71 -2.03 4.15 -2.03
C ALA A 71 -2.65 5.51 -1.63
N CYS A 72 -2.52 5.89 -0.36
CA CYS A 72 -3.01 7.15 0.16
C CYS A 72 -2.30 8.35 -0.48
N ALA A 73 -0.99 8.27 -0.68
CA ALA A 73 -0.21 9.30 -1.36
C ALA A 73 -0.65 9.51 -2.82
N LEU A 74 -1.17 8.45 -3.47
CA LEU A 74 -1.77 8.55 -4.80
C LEU A 74 -3.25 8.97 -4.78
N GLY A 75 -3.86 9.14 -3.62
CA GLY A 75 -5.28 9.42 -3.47
C GLY A 75 -6.18 8.26 -3.92
N LEU A 76 -5.66 7.01 -3.89
CA LEU A 76 -6.36 5.83 -4.37
C LEU A 76 -6.95 4.99 -3.24
N PRO A 77 -8.16 4.41 -3.45
CA PRO A 77 -8.66 3.40 -2.54
C PRO A 77 -7.77 2.17 -2.57
N ILE A 78 -7.63 1.52 -1.41
CA ILE A 78 -6.91 0.26 -1.28
C ILE A 78 -7.75 -0.75 -0.50
N ALA A 79 -7.79 -1.99 -0.96
CA ALA A 79 -8.29 -3.14 -0.22
C ALA A 79 -7.12 -3.92 0.38
N CYS A 80 -7.12 -4.08 1.69
CA CYS A 80 -6.05 -4.73 2.43
C CYS A 80 -6.50 -6.04 3.07
N GLN A 81 -5.57 -6.98 3.23
CA GLN A 81 -5.81 -8.14 4.10
C GLN A 81 -6.15 -7.67 5.51
N ASP A 82 -7.14 -8.29 6.17
CA ASP A 82 -7.53 -7.96 7.53
C ASP A 82 -6.48 -8.45 8.55
N LEU A 83 -5.41 -7.68 8.66
CA LEU A 83 -4.30 -7.88 9.60
C LEU A 83 -4.05 -6.58 10.38
N CYS A 84 -3.43 -6.70 11.56
CA CYS A 84 -3.04 -5.55 12.38
C CYS A 84 -2.15 -4.55 11.64
N THR A 85 -1.33 -5.01 10.69
CA THR A 85 -0.53 -4.18 9.78
C THR A 85 -1.36 -3.08 9.07
N TYR A 86 -2.62 -3.39 8.75
CA TYR A 86 -3.53 -2.48 8.05
C TYR A 86 -4.70 -2.04 8.93
N GLU A 87 -4.45 -1.78 10.22
CA GLU A 87 -5.48 -1.41 11.19
C GLU A 87 -6.32 -0.23 10.70
N ASN A 88 -5.70 0.78 10.13
CA ASN A 88 -6.34 2.01 9.68
C ASN A 88 -6.95 1.95 8.26
N ALA A 89 -6.75 0.84 7.53
CA ALA A 89 -7.29 0.72 6.19
C ALA A 89 -8.83 0.58 6.21
N PRO A 90 -9.56 1.40 5.40
CA PRO A 90 -11.02 1.42 5.45
C PRO A 90 -11.69 0.24 4.74
N ILE A 91 -10.96 -0.48 3.90
CA ILE A 91 -11.44 -1.65 3.16
C ILE A 91 -10.56 -2.84 3.52
N LYS A 92 -11.17 -3.83 4.16
CA LYS A 92 -10.49 -5.05 4.60
C LYS A 92 -11.16 -6.29 4.04
N PHE A 93 -10.39 -7.36 3.86
CA PHE A 93 -10.89 -8.67 3.44
C PHE A 93 -10.07 -9.79 4.09
N ARG A 94 -10.69 -10.95 4.28
CA ARG A 94 -10.06 -12.17 4.82
C ARG A 94 -9.89 -13.24 3.75
N THR A 95 -10.78 -13.27 2.79
CA THR A 95 -10.82 -14.28 1.73
C THR A 95 -10.76 -13.63 0.36
N GLY A 96 -10.42 -14.43 -0.68
CA GLY A 96 -10.41 -13.95 -2.06
C GLY A 96 -11.78 -13.50 -2.53
N ASP A 97 -12.85 -14.17 -2.11
CA ASP A 97 -14.23 -13.78 -2.47
C ASP A 97 -14.62 -12.46 -1.82
N GLU A 98 -14.27 -12.24 -0.55
CA GLU A 98 -14.44 -10.94 0.12
C GLU A 98 -13.66 -9.84 -0.60
N MET A 99 -12.41 -10.12 -0.98
CA MET A 99 -11.58 -9.18 -1.74
C MET A 99 -12.29 -8.72 -3.01
N ILE A 100 -12.77 -9.67 -3.81
CA ILE A 100 -13.47 -9.36 -5.06
C ILE A 100 -14.76 -8.56 -4.80
N ASN A 101 -15.54 -8.95 -3.80
CA ASN A 101 -16.74 -8.22 -3.41
C ASN A 101 -16.43 -6.78 -2.98
N GLN A 102 -15.35 -6.55 -2.21
CA GLN A 102 -14.94 -5.20 -1.81
C GLN A 102 -14.49 -4.36 -3.01
N ILE A 103 -13.74 -4.93 -3.95
CA ILE A 103 -13.35 -4.26 -5.20
C ILE A 103 -14.60 -3.88 -5.99
N GLU A 104 -15.51 -4.81 -6.23
CA GLU A 104 -16.74 -4.56 -6.98
C GLU A 104 -17.60 -3.47 -6.35
N ASN A 105 -17.86 -3.56 -5.05
CA ASN A 105 -18.65 -2.58 -4.33
C ASN A 105 -18.00 -1.19 -4.33
N THR A 106 -16.68 -1.13 -4.35
CA THR A 106 -15.95 0.14 -4.39
C THR A 106 -15.99 0.77 -5.77
N LEU A 107 -15.74 -0.01 -6.82
CA LEU A 107 -15.66 0.51 -8.19
C LEU A 107 -17.04 0.79 -8.82
N LYS A 108 -18.10 0.08 -8.41
CA LYS A 108 -19.47 0.32 -8.88
C LYS A 108 -20.14 1.54 -8.24
N ASP A 109 -19.82 1.85 -6.98
CA ASP A 109 -20.40 2.98 -6.27
C ASP A 109 -19.49 4.22 -6.37
N ARG A 110 -19.81 5.10 -7.30
CA ARG A 110 -19.04 6.34 -7.53
C ARG A 110 -18.96 7.25 -6.29
N LYS A 111 -20.01 7.28 -5.44
CA LYS A 111 -19.99 8.09 -4.21
C LYS A 111 -19.03 7.50 -3.19
N ARG A 112 -19.11 6.18 -2.97
CA ARG A 112 -18.19 5.43 -2.12
C ARG A 112 -16.75 5.61 -2.61
N TYR A 113 -16.50 5.42 -3.90
CA TYR A 113 -15.17 5.57 -4.51
C TYR A 113 -14.57 6.96 -4.21
N LYS A 114 -15.31 8.04 -4.52
CA LYS A 114 -14.85 9.42 -4.26
C LYS A 114 -14.61 9.68 -2.77
N SER A 115 -15.46 9.14 -1.90
CA SER A 115 -15.28 9.27 -0.45
C SER A 115 -14.01 8.59 0.03
N LEU A 116 -13.70 7.41 -0.51
CA LEU A 116 -12.47 6.66 -0.19
C LEU A 116 -11.22 7.36 -0.71
N CYS A 117 -11.25 7.91 -1.94
CA CYS A 117 -10.16 8.73 -2.47
C CYS A 117 -9.87 9.93 -1.56
N LYS A 118 -10.91 10.66 -1.14
CA LYS A 118 -10.77 11.80 -0.23
C LYS A 118 -10.16 11.40 1.11
N LYS A 119 -10.64 10.29 1.69
CA LYS A 119 -10.06 9.75 2.95
C LYS A 119 -8.61 9.32 2.79
N ALA A 120 -8.25 8.73 1.65
CA ALA A 120 -6.88 8.36 1.34
C ALA A 120 -5.98 9.59 1.31
N SER A 121 -6.32 10.63 0.54
CA SER A 121 -5.54 11.87 0.50
C SER A 121 -5.41 12.52 1.89
N GLN A 122 -6.50 12.60 2.66
CA GLN A 122 -6.46 13.14 4.02
C GLN A 122 -5.55 12.32 4.95
N TYR A 123 -5.55 11.00 4.83
CA TYR A 123 -4.65 10.15 5.63
C TYR A 123 -3.18 10.39 5.25
N ALA A 124 -2.88 10.52 3.96
CA ALA A 124 -1.54 10.86 3.50
C ALA A 124 -1.07 12.20 4.07
N ASP A 125 -1.92 13.23 4.01
CA ASP A 125 -1.60 14.56 4.55
C ASP A 125 -1.22 14.49 6.03
N THR A 126 -2.00 13.77 6.86
CA THR A 126 -1.71 13.63 8.30
C THR A 126 -0.41 12.85 8.57
N ARG A 127 -0.05 11.91 7.70
CA ARG A 127 1.17 11.10 7.89
C ARG A 127 2.45 11.80 7.42
N TRP A 128 2.36 12.71 6.46
CA TRP A 128 3.55 13.32 5.84
C TRP A 128 3.82 14.76 6.31
N LEU A 129 2.74 15.52 6.60
CA LEU A 129 2.85 16.96 6.85
C LEU A 129 2.89 17.31 8.34
N GLU A 130 2.36 16.47 9.23
CA GLU A 130 2.23 16.83 10.64
C GLU A 130 3.40 16.45 11.52
N ASP A 131 4.43 15.79 10.98
CA ASP A 131 5.48 15.29 11.84
C ASP A 131 6.88 15.70 11.40
N ASP A 132 7.21 17.01 11.57
CA ASP A 132 8.60 17.47 11.68
C ASP A 132 9.38 16.62 12.70
N ARG A 133 8.68 16.09 13.73
CA ARG A 133 9.20 15.13 14.71
C ARG A 133 9.70 13.83 14.06
N ASN A 134 9.03 13.32 13.03
CA ASN A 134 9.49 12.13 12.31
C ASN A 134 10.75 12.44 11.49
N ILE A 135 10.81 13.60 10.83
CA ILE A 135 11.98 14.05 10.08
C ILE A 135 13.16 14.24 11.04
N ASP A 136 12.95 14.89 12.18
CA ASP A 136 13.96 15.09 13.19
C ASP A 136 14.44 13.77 13.79
N CYS A 137 13.51 12.83 14.09
CA CYS A 137 13.84 11.50 14.58
C CYS A 137 14.67 10.71 13.58
N TYR A 138 14.30 10.70 12.30
CA TYR A 138 15.08 10.05 11.24
C TYR A 138 16.44 10.75 11.04
N THR A 139 16.48 12.07 11.09
CA THR A 139 17.72 12.84 10.97
C THR A 139 18.66 12.53 12.13
N GLU A 140 18.17 12.50 13.37
CA GLU A 140 18.93 12.09 14.54
C GLU A 140 19.41 10.63 14.45
N LEU A 141 18.53 9.71 13.99
CA LEU A 141 18.92 8.32 13.75
C LEU A 141 20.02 8.18 12.70
N TYR A 142 19.94 8.92 11.61
CA TYR A 142 20.97 8.92 10.56
C TYR A 142 22.26 9.61 11.00
N GLN A 143 22.18 10.71 11.73
CA GLN A 143 23.37 11.46 12.18
C GLN A 143 24.09 10.78 13.35
N TYR A 144 23.34 10.12 14.24
CA TYR A 144 23.87 9.64 15.52
C TYR A 144 23.73 8.12 15.71
N GLY A 145 22.92 7.44 14.92
CA GLY A 145 22.57 6.02 15.13
C GLY A 145 23.56 5.02 14.57
N VAL A 146 24.53 5.45 13.77
CA VAL A 146 25.50 4.54 13.12
C VAL A 146 26.65 4.13 14.06
N GLY A 147 26.70 4.63 15.30
CA GLY A 147 27.83 4.35 16.20
C GLY A 147 27.52 4.03 17.66
N ASP A 148 26.42 4.49 18.24
CA ASP A 148 26.15 4.25 19.68
C ASP A 148 24.65 4.31 20.01
N PRO A 149 23.99 3.14 20.24
CA PRO A 149 22.57 3.09 20.61
C PRO A 149 22.24 3.77 21.95
N LYS A 150 23.22 4.14 22.76
CA LYS A 150 23.02 4.86 24.03
C LYS A 150 22.82 6.36 23.85
N ARG A 151 23.00 6.91 22.63
CA ARG A 151 22.85 8.34 22.35
C ARG A 151 21.45 8.76 21.92
N ILE A 152 20.58 7.81 21.58
CA ILE A 152 19.20 8.11 21.14
C ILE A 152 18.33 8.28 22.38
N ASN A 153 18.00 9.51 22.72
CA ASN A 153 17.05 9.79 23.80
C ASN A 153 15.61 9.73 23.28
N LEU A 154 15.03 8.53 23.24
CA LEU A 154 13.66 8.30 22.78
C LEU A 154 12.60 8.92 23.73
N SER A 155 12.95 9.44 24.90
CA SER A 155 11.98 10.07 25.82
C SER A 155 11.42 11.40 25.30
N ARG A 156 11.99 11.96 24.23
CA ARG A 156 11.48 13.18 23.58
C ARG A 156 10.30 12.91 22.64
N TYR A 157 10.02 11.63 22.36
CA TYR A 157 9.02 11.21 21.34
C TYR A 157 7.83 10.45 21.94
N ASN A 158 7.69 10.45 23.26
CA ASN A 158 6.52 9.89 23.98
C ASN A 158 5.52 11.00 24.36
#